data_2a011449504121358d819961d394fb0a
#
_entry.id   2a011449504121358d819961d394fb0a
#
_cell.length_a   1.000
_cell.length_b   1.000
_cell.length_c   1.000
_cell.angle_alpha   90.00
_cell.angle_beta   90.00
_cell.angle_gamma   90.00
#
_symmetry.space_group_name_H-M   'P 1'
#
loop_
_entity.id
_entity.type
_entity.pdbx_description
1 polymer ?
#
loop_
_entity_poly.entity_id
_entity_poly.type
_entity_poly.pdbx_seq_one_letter_code
_entity_poly.pdbx_strand_id
1 'polypeptide(L)'
;MVHINNTEMMRQIILCLMALLMICSCSSQEIKEGDIIFQTSQSKQSPLIALATKSDKTHCGIIVEKNNELYVLETLGTIKLTPLKTFIDRGAFGRYWVKHIHGNHKVRYKKYLGIPYDLAFKMNNSRYYCSELVYTIYKEQFGIELCKPRQIKDYNILGMAKVLKRRGMNIEQKVVAPSDLYESDYFKR
;
A
#
# COMPACT_ATOMS: atom_id res chain seq x y z
N MET A 1 -3.26 13.51 -60.11
CA MET A 1 -2.20 13.88 -59.16
C MET A 1 -2.75 14.95 -58.23
N VAL A 2 -3.05 14.64 -57.00
CA VAL A 2 -3.58 15.63 -56.03
C VAL A 2 -2.38 16.32 -55.41
N HIS A 3 -2.17 17.61 -55.75
CA HIS A 3 -1.17 18.47 -55.10
C HIS A 3 -1.66 18.80 -53.67
N ILE A 4 -1.17 18.06 -52.69
CA ILE A 4 -1.39 18.43 -51.29
C ILE A 4 -0.48 19.65 -51.02
N ASN A 5 -1.11 20.78 -50.71
CA ASN A 5 -0.43 22.04 -50.46
C ASN A 5 0.36 21.92 -49.12
N ASN A 6 1.64 22.29 -49.10
CA ASN A 6 2.51 22.20 -47.92
C ASN A 6 1.92 22.84 -46.65
N THR A 7 1.07 23.86 -46.82
CA THR A 7 0.35 24.51 -45.71
C THR A 7 -0.73 23.63 -45.10
N GLU A 8 -1.45 22.83 -45.89
CA GLU A 8 -2.46 21.87 -45.43
C GLU A 8 -1.81 20.71 -44.69
N MET A 9 -0.68 20.20 -45.18
CA MET A 9 0.09 19.16 -44.55
C MET A 9 0.64 19.61 -43.19
N MET A 10 1.20 20.84 -43.11
CA MET A 10 1.65 21.41 -41.82
C MET A 10 0.49 21.62 -40.84
N ARG A 11 -0.68 22.06 -41.29
CA ARG A 11 -1.86 22.16 -40.43
C ARG A 11 -2.31 20.80 -39.87
N GLN A 12 -2.32 19.76 -40.67
CA GLN A 12 -2.67 18.41 -40.23
C GLN A 12 -1.66 17.87 -39.24
N ILE A 13 -0.35 18.10 -39.44
CA ILE A 13 0.70 17.68 -38.50
C ILE A 13 0.55 18.40 -37.14
N ILE A 14 0.27 19.73 -37.16
CA ILE A 14 0.05 20.51 -35.94
C ILE A 14 -1.21 20.03 -35.21
N LEU A 15 -2.30 19.74 -35.91
CA LEU A 15 -3.53 19.20 -35.32
C LEU A 15 -3.32 17.80 -34.71
N CYS A 16 -2.56 16.94 -35.40
CA CYS A 16 -2.19 15.63 -34.87
C CYS A 16 -1.28 15.73 -33.61
N LEU A 17 -0.33 16.67 -33.61
CA LEU A 17 0.54 16.93 -32.46
C LEU A 17 -0.26 17.49 -31.26
N MET A 18 -1.20 18.42 -31.54
CA MET A 18 -2.08 18.95 -30.48
C MET A 18 -3.05 17.89 -29.95
N ALA A 19 -3.58 17.00 -30.82
CA ALA A 19 -4.40 15.85 -30.39
C ALA A 19 -3.58 14.85 -29.56
N LEU A 20 -2.32 14.60 -29.89
CA LEU A 20 -1.42 13.72 -29.13
C LEU A 20 -1.11 14.30 -27.73
N LEU A 21 -1.00 15.63 -27.62
CA LEU A 21 -0.77 16.31 -26.33
C LEU A 21 -2.01 16.26 -25.40
N MET A 22 -3.22 16.17 -25.97
CA MET A 22 -4.45 16.06 -25.18
C MET A 22 -4.73 14.64 -24.63
N ILE A 23 -4.10 13.60 -25.15
CA ILE A 23 -4.32 12.22 -24.71
C ILE A 23 -3.46 11.88 -23.48
N CYS A 24 -2.47 12.69 -23.13
CA CYS A 24 -1.58 12.44 -21.97
C CYS A 24 -2.06 13.10 -20.68
N SER A 25 -3.37 13.31 -20.50
CA SER A 25 -3.97 13.54 -19.18
C SER A 25 -4.16 12.17 -18.50
N CYS A 26 -3.06 11.50 -18.16
CA CYS A 26 -3.09 10.48 -17.15
C CYS A 26 -3.44 11.19 -15.83
N SER A 27 -4.72 11.21 -15.47
CA SER A 27 -5.17 11.69 -14.17
C SER A 27 -4.66 10.69 -13.13
N SER A 28 -3.41 10.87 -12.71
CA SER A 28 -2.93 10.24 -11.51
C SER A 28 -3.79 10.79 -10.38
N GLN A 29 -4.67 9.96 -9.84
CA GLN A 29 -5.51 10.35 -8.72
C GLN A 29 -4.58 10.83 -7.60
N GLU A 30 -4.79 12.06 -7.13
CA GLU A 30 -3.96 12.69 -6.11
C GLU A 30 -4.02 11.89 -4.80
N ILE A 31 -2.85 11.67 -4.19
CA ILE A 31 -2.75 10.98 -2.88
C ILE A 31 -3.35 11.88 -1.81
N LYS A 32 -4.27 11.33 -1.01
CA LYS A 32 -4.99 12.08 0.02
C LYS A 32 -5.06 11.33 1.34
N GLU A 33 -5.43 12.05 2.41
CA GLU A 33 -5.68 11.46 3.72
C GLU A 33 -6.69 10.31 3.62
N GLY A 34 -6.38 9.21 4.28
CA GLY A 34 -7.18 7.99 4.25
C GLY A 34 -6.77 7.00 3.15
N ASP A 35 -5.92 7.34 2.21
CA ASP A 35 -5.43 6.37 1.22
C ASP A 35 -4.48 5.37 1.85
N ILE A 36 -4.42 4.16 1.27
CA ILE A 36 -3.47 3.13 1.69
C ILE A 36 -2.32 3.11 0.69
N ILE A 37 -1.10 3.25 1.20
CA ILE A 37 0.12 3.18 0.40
C ILE A 37 0.87 1.88 0.66
N PHE A 38 1.41 1.30 -0.42
CA PHE A 38 2.16 0.04 -0.41
C PHE A 38 3.53 0.23 -1.04
N GLN A 39 4.49 -0.59 -0.62
CA GLN A 39 5.82 -0.64 -1.23
C GLN A 39 6.46 -2.02 -1.09
N THR A 40 7.48 -2.29 -1.91
CA THR A 40 8.43 -3.35 -1.63
C THR A 40 9.45 -2.82 -0.62
N SER A 41 9.36 -3.29 0.62
CA SER A 41 10.26 -2.85 1.69
C SER A 41 11.67 -3.44 1.52
N GLN A 42 12.70 -2.68 1.87
CA GLN A 42 14.08 -3.17 1.95
C GLN A 42 14.41 -3.83 3.31
N SER A 43 13.41 -4.08 4.15
CA SER A 43 13.58 -4.74 5.45
C SER A 43 14.00 -6.20 5.29
N LYS A 44 14.70 -6.75 6.31
CA LYS A 44 15.07 -8.18 6.35
C LYS A 44 13.89 -9.16 6.30
N GLN A 45 12.67 -8.69 6.55
CA GLN A 45 11.45 -9.49 6.49
C GLN A 45 10.83 -9.52 5.10
N SER A 46 11.11 -8.51 4.27
CA SER A 46 10.48 -8.33 2.96
C SER A 46 10.59 -9.55 2.04
N PRO A 47 11.76 -10.22 1.90
CA PRO A 47 11.86 -11.41 1.06
C PRO A 47 10.96 -12.58 1.53
N LEU A 48 10.82 -12.75 2.85
CA LEU A 48 9.95 -13.79 3.40
C LEU A 48 8.47 -13.49 3.17
N ILE A 49 8.07 -12.22 3.33
CA ILE A 49 6.70 -11.79 3.05
C ILE A 49 6.41 -11.97 1.56
N ALA A 50 7.31 -11.53 0.68
CA ALA A 50 7.16 -11.68 -0.76
C ALA A 50 7.00 -13.16 -1.18
N LEU A 51 7.83 -14.05 -0.63
CA LEU A 51 7.75 -15.49 -0.91
C LEU A 51 6.43 -16.10 -0.41
N ALA A 52 6.03 -15.76 0.82
CA ALA A 52 4.79 -16.27 1.41
C ALA A 52 3.55 -15.82 0.62
N THR A 53 3.51 -14.56 0.23
CA THR A 53 2.34 -13.95 -0.40
C THR A 53 2.36 -13.99 -1.93
N LYS A 54 3.50 -14.36 -2.54
CA LYS A 54 3.76 -14.27 -3.99
C LYS A 54 3.50 -12.85 -4.53
N SER A 55 3.85 -11.83 -3.75
CA SER A 55 3.59 -10.42 -4.06
C SER A 55 4.80 -9.56 -3.72
N ASP A 56 5.00 -8.50 -4.49
CA ASP A 56 5.99 -7.47 -4.24
C ASP A 56 5.52 -6.38 -3.23
N LYS A 57 4.24 -6.41 -2.84
CA LYS A 57 3.70 -5.53 -1.80
C LYS A 57 4.01 -6.14 -0.42
N THR A 58 5.15 -5.76 0.15
CA THR A 58 5.65 -6.36 1.40
C THR A 58 5.53 -5.46 2.61
N HIS A 59 5.11 -4.21 2.41
CA HIS A 59 4.87 -3.22 3.45
C HIS A 59 3.77 -2.25 3.04
N CYS A 60 3.04 -1.71 4.02
CA CYS A 60 1.99 -0.73 3.80
C CYS A 60 1.82 0.21 5.00
N GLY A 61 1.10 1.30 4.77
CA GLY A 61 0.67 2.25 5.76
C GLY A 61 -0.54 3.05 5.28
N ILE A 62 -1.03 3.97 6.11
CA ILE A 62 -2.17 4.84 5.82
C ILE A 62 -1.65 6.26 5.65
N ILE A 63 -2.10 6.96 4.62
CA ILE A 63 -1.83 8.38 4.44
C ILE A 63 -2.61 9.17 5.48
N VAL A 64 -1.92 10.03 6.20
CA VAL A 64 -2.52 10.97 7.15
C VAL A 64 -1.98 12.38 6.89
N GLU A 65 -2.82 13.36 7.07
CA GLU A 65 -2.43 14.77 6.96
C GLU A 65 -2.11 15.35 8.35
N LYS A 66 -1.01 16.09 8.42
CA LYS A 66 -0.61 16.85 9.61
C LYS A 66 0.04 18.15 9.17
N ASN A 67 -0.51 19.30 9.63
CA ASN A 67 -0.02 20.65 9.29
C ASN A 67 0.07 20.88 7.77
N ASN A 68 -0.92 20.43 7.00
CA ASN A 68 -0.99 20.51 5.54
C ASN A 68 0.13 19.72 4.82
N GLU A 69 0.74 18.76 5.50
CA GLU A 69 1.72 17.85 4.90
C GLU A 69 1.27 16.40 5.03
N LEU A 70 1.59 15.57 4.02
CA LEU A 70 1.24 14.16 3.99
C LEU A 70 2.32 13.31 4.65
N TYR A 71 1.88 12.45 5.54
CA TYR A 71 2.67 11.44 6.23
C TYR A 71 2.08 10.05 6.00
N VAL A 72 2.88 9.04 6.19
CA VAL A 72 2.45 7.65 6.27
C VAL A 72 2.46 7.20 7.72
N LEU A 73 1.31 6.81 8.23
CA LEU A 73 1.19 6.09 9.49
C LEU A 73 1.57 4.65 9.25
N GLU A 74 2.70 4.21 9.78
CA GLU A 74 3.26 2.88 9.54
C GLU A 74 3.90 2.27 10.79
N THR A 75 4.14 0.96 10.75
CA THR A 75 4.93 0.26 11.77
C THR A 75 6.36 0.02 11.26
N LEU A 76 7.32 0.77 11.78
CA LEU A 76 8.74 0.61 11.51
C LEU A 76 9.52 0.64 12.83
N GLY A 77 9.72 -0.55 13.42
CA GLY A 77 10.18 -0.70 14.81
C GLY A 77 9.06 -0.40 15.80
N THR A 78 8.46 0.77 15.69
CA THR A 78 7.23 1.20 16.37
C THR A 78 6.28 1.85 15.37
N ILE A 79 5.03 2.07 15.77
CA ILE A 79 4.08 2.87 14.98
C ILE A 79 4.50 4.33 15.03
N LYS A 80 4.65 4.94 13.86
CA LYS A 80 5.07 6.35 13.72
C LYS A 80 4.53 7.00 12.46
N LEU A 81 4.67 8.31 12.38
CA LEU A 81 4.46 9.09 11.16
C LEU A 81 5.79 9.22 10.42
N THR A 82 5.82 8.80 9.19
CA THR A 82 6.95 8.99 8.26
C THR A 82 6.52 9.97 7.16
N PRO A 83 7.28 11.04 6.86
CA PRO A 83 6.96 11.91 5.73
C PRO A 83 6.76 11.08 4.44
N LEU A 84 5.74 11.39 3.64
CA LEU A 84 5.38 10.62 2.45
C LEU A 84 6.58 10.39 1.53
N LYS A 85 7.36 11.44 1.24
CA LYS A 85 8.57 11.34 0.42
C LYS A 85 9.58 10.33 1.01
N THR A 86 9.84 10.38 2.32
CA THR A 86 10.76 9.46 3.01
C THR A 86 10.27 8.02 2.93
N PHE A 87 8.96 7.79 3.03
CA PHE A 87 8.39 6.46 2.85
C PHE A 87 8.64 5.94 1.42
N ILE A 88 8.37 6.75 0.40
CA ILE A 88 8.56 6.39 -1.01
C ILE A 88 10.05 6.10 -1.30
N ASP A 89 10.94 7.00 -0.92
CA ASP A 89 12.39 6.87 -1.18
C ASP A 89 13.01 5.61 -0.55
N ARG A 90 12.45 5.14 0.56
CA ARG A 90 12.89 3.92 1.25
C ARG A 90 12.41 2.63 0.57
N GLY A 91 11.42 2.69 -0.29
CA GLY A 91 10.95 1.55 -1.07
C GLY A 91 12.01 1.07 -2.07
N ALA A 92 11.96 -0.21 -2.43
CA ALA A 92 12.84 -0.75 -3.46
C ALA A 92 12.62 -0.01 -4.79
N PHE A 93 13.68 0.62 -5.31
CA PHE A 93 13.65 1.43 -6.54
C PHE A 93 12.66 2.60 -6.50
N GLY A 94 12.30 3.11 -5.32
CA GLY A 94 11.33 4.19 -5.17
C GLY A 94 9.90 3.84 -5.63
N ARG A 95 9.61 2.54 -5.87
CA ARG A 95 8.29 2.11 -6.33
C ARG A 95 7.30 2.04 -5.18
N TYR A 96 6.10 2.54 -5.43
CA TYR A 96 4.96 2.48 -4.52
C TYR A 96 3.66 2.29 -5.29
N TRP A 97 2.61 1.89 -4.58
CA TRP A 97 1.25 1.77 -5.09
C TRP A 97 0.30 2.39 -4.09
N VAL A 98 -0.77 2.98 -4.57
CA VAL A 98 -1.81 3.59 -3.73
C VAL A 98 -3.14 2.94 -4.03
N LYS A 99 -3.91 2.67 -2.98
CA LYS A 99 -5.32 2.32 -3.07
C LYS A 99 -6.13 3.43 -2.43
N HIS A 100 -6.97 4.04 -3.24
CA HIS A 100 -7.84 5.13 -2.82
C HIS A 100 -9.09 4.59 -2.14
N ILE A 101 -9.39 5.11 -0.97
CA ILE A 101 -10.61 4.77 -0.24
C ILE A 101 -11.69 5.80 -0.59
N HIS A 102 -12.89 5.31 -0.93
CA HIS A 102 -14.03 6.18 -1.22
C HIS A 102 -14.47 6.93 0.04
N GLY A 103 -14.69 8.23 -0.10
CA GLY A 103 -15.08 9.11 1.01
C GLY A 103 -13.88 9.85 1.64
N ASN A 104 -14.18 10.60 2.69
CA ASN A 104 -13.17 11.34 3.47
C ASN A 104 -12.96 10.61 4.80
N HIS A 105 -11.78 10.07 5.02
CA HIS A 105 -11.45 9.24 6.17
C HIS A 105 -10.32 9.86 6.98
N LYS A 106 -10.68 10.75 7.89
CA LYS A 106 -9.72 11.36 8.81
C LYS A 106 -9.32 10.35 9.89
N VAL A 107 -8.08 9.88 9.83
CA VAL A 107 -7.55 8.83 10.70
C VAL A 107 -7.16 9.37 12.08
N ARG A 108 -7.75 8.84 13.13
CA ARG A 108 -7.37 9.14 14.52
C ARG A 108 -6.21 8.25 14.94
N TYR A 109 -4.97 8.70 14.66
CA TYR A 109 -3.75 7.89 14.79
C TYR A 109 -3.01 8.05 16.12
N LYS A 110 -3.26 9.12 16.91
CA LYS A 110 -2.44 9.46 18.09
C LYS A 110 -2.33 8.33 19.11
N LYS A 111 -3.43 7.57 19.33
CA LYS A 111 -3.44 6.44 20.29
C LYS A 111 -2.55 5.25 19.90
N TYR A 112 -2.14 5.17 18.65
CA TYR A 112 -1.30 4.08 18.15
C TYR A 112 0.20 4.41 18.17
N LEU A 113 0.58 5.71 18.23
CA LEU A 113 1.98 6.10 18.15
C LEU A 113 2.83 5.47 19.26
N GLY A 114 4.03 5.00 18.89
CA GLY A 114 4.97 4.37 19.81
C GLY A 114 4.73 2.89 20.11
N ILE A 115 3.58 2.32 19.72
CA ILE A 115 3.30 0.89 19.92
C ILE A 115 4.33 0.06 19.14
N PRO A 116 4.96 -0.96 19.77
CA PRO A 116 5.99 -1.78 19.13
C PRO A 116 5.47 -2.64 17.98
N TYR A 117 6.36 -2.96 17.02
CA TYR A 117 6.09 -3.92 15.94
C TYR A 117 5.88 -5.33 16.47
N ASP A 118 4.88 -6.04 15.94
CA ASP A 118 4.67 -7.46 16.24
C ASP A 118 5.41 -8.39 15.26
N LEU A 119 6.51 -8.96 15.73
CA LEU A 119 7.30 -9.93 14.95
C LEU A 119 6.65 -11.32 14.86
N ALA A 120 5.70 -11.63 15.74
CA ALA A 120 4.95 -12.88 15.75
C ALA A 120 3.70 -12.83 14.86
N PHE A 121 3.38 -11.67 14.31
CA PHE A 121 2.20 -11.44 13.45
C PHE A 121 0.89 -11.92 14.09
N LYS A 122 0.74 -11.73 15.40
CA LYS A 122 -0.48 -12.10 16.15
C LYS A 122 -1.47 -10.94 16.09
N MET A 123 -2.67 -11.22 15.60
CA MET A 123 -3.76 -10.24 15.66
C MET A 123 -4.35 -10.12 17.08
N ASN A 124 -4.93 -8.97 17.38
CA ASN A 124 -5.66 -8.68 18.62
C ASN A 124 -4.79 -8.77 19.90
N ASN A 125 -3.56 -8.30 19.81
CA ASN A 125 -2.69 -8.10 20.97
C ASN A 125 -2.36 -6.60 21.15
N SER A 126 -1.42 -6.25 22.02
CA SER A 126 -0.98 -4.88 22.27
C SER A 126 0.09 -4.36 21.29
N ARG A 127 0.34 -5.07 20.20
CA ARG A 127 1.35 -4.76 19.17
C ARG A 127 0.70 -4.80 17.80
N TYR A 128 1.37 -4.23 16.80
CA TYR A 128 0.88 -4.25 15.43
C TYR A 128 2.00 -4.53 14.44
N TYR A 129 1.71 -5.27 13.38
CA TYR A 129 2.49 -5.26 12.16
C TYR A 129 1.79 -4.38 11.10
N CYS A 130 2.45 -4.06 10.00
CA CYS A 130 2.02 -3.00 9.09
C CYS A 130 0.58 -3.17 8.57
N SER A 131 0.25 -4.31 8.03
CA SER A 131 -1.07 -4.57 7.44
C SER A 131 -2.17 -4.80 8.48
N GLU A 132 -1.83 -5.31 9.67
CA GLU A 132 -2.77 -5.37 10.79
C GLU A 132 -3.17 -3.96 11.25
N LEU A 133 -2.22 -3.03 11.36
CA LEU A 133 -2.52 -1.65 11.72
C LEU A 133 -3.53 -1.03 10.74
N VAL A 134 -3.29 -1.18 9.44
CA VAL A 134 -4.20 -0.70 8.39
C VAL A 134 -5.58 -1.35 8.54
N TYR A 135 -5.63 -2.68 8.59
CA TYR A 135 -6.88 -3.44 8.74
C TYR A 135 -7.68 -3.01 9.97
N THR A 136 -7.02 -2.92 11.12
CA THR A 136 -7.66 -2.57 12.40
C THR A 136 -8.22 -1.16 12.39
N ILE A 137 -7.46 -0.19 11.90
CA ILE A 137 -7.92 1.21 11.83
C ILE A 137 -9.16 1.33 10.95
N TYR A 138 -9.15 0.71 9.76
CA TYR A 138 -10.31 0.78 8.87
C TYR A 138 -11.54 0.09 9.45
N LYS A 139 -11.34 -1.07 10.06
CA LYS A 139 -12.44 -1.82 10.70
C LYS A 139 -13.02 -1.08 11.90
N GLU A 140 -12.16 -0.58 12.82
CA GLU A 140 -12.62 0.05 14.07
C GLU A 140 -13.14 1.47 13.89
N GLN A 141 -12.50 2.27 13.05
CA GLN A 141 -12.84 3.69 12.94
C GLN A 141 -13.90 3.98 11.87
N PHE A 142 -13.98 3.15 10.84
CA PHE A 142 -14.84 3.41 9.68
C PHE A 142 -15.83 2.28 9.37
N GLY A 143 -15.76 1.15 10.10
CA GLY A 143 -16.58 -0.03 9.82
C GLY A 143 -16.28 -0.72 8.49
N ILE A 144 -15.09 -0.44 7.90
CA ILE A 144 -14.66 -0.98 6.61
C ILE A 144 -13.82 -2.23 6.84
N GLU A 145 -14.32 -3.40 6.48
CA GLU A 145 -13.55 -4.64 6.46
C GLU A 145 -12.88 -4.79 5.09
N LEU A 146 -11.63 -4.36 5.00
CA LEU A 146 -10.86 -4.35 3.75
C LEU A 146 -10.65 -5.75 3.16
N CYS A 147 -10.43 -6.77 4.00
CA CYS A 147 -10.27 -8.16 3.58
C CYS A 147 -10.60 -9.11 4.73
N LYS A 148 -10.74 -10.39 4.44
CA LYS A 148 -10.87 -11.43 5.48
C LYS A 148 -9.49 -11.90 5.91
N PRO A 149 -9.15 -11.88 7.24
CA PRO A 149 -7.90 -12.47 7.73
C PRO A 149 -7.80 -13.94 7.36
N ARG A 150 -6.64 -14.37 6.84
CA ARG A 150 -6.34 -15.73 6.38
C ARG A 150 -5.44 -16.46 7.37
N GLN A 151 -5.47 -17.78 7.39
CA GLN A 151 -4.54 -18.57 8.19
C GLN A 151 -3.15 -18.58 7.54
N ILE A 152 -2.08 -18.66 8.34
CA ILE A 152 -0.69 -18.70 7.82
C ILE A 152 -0.50 -19.87 6.85
N LYS A 153 -1.12 -21.03 7.12
CA LYS A 153 -1.08 -22.19 6.22
C LYS A 153 -1.66 -21.92 4.81
N ASP A 154 -2.49 -20.91 4.64
CA ASP A 154 -3.08 -20.54 3.35
C ASP A 154 -2.11 -19.77 2.43
N TYR A 155 -0.92 -19.43 2.95
CA TYR A 155 0.15 -18.80 2.19
C TYR A 155 1.22 -19.82 1.79
N ASN A 156 2.14 -19.41 0.91
CA ASN A 156 3.27 -20.25 0.54
C ASN A 156 4.32 -20.27 1.68
N ILE A 157 4.19 -21.22 2.60
CA ILE A 157 5.10 -21.36 3.76
C ILE A 157 6.19 -22.42 3.56
N LEU A 158 6.37 -22.90 2.32
CA LEU A 158 7.39 -23.91 2.00
C LEU A 158 8.78 -23.40 2.41
N GLY A 159 9.50 -24.20 3.20
CA GLY A 159 10.82 -23.85 3.72
C GLY A 159 10.83 -22.88 4.91
N MET A 160 9.66 -22.42 5.41
CA MET A 160 9.58 -21.40 6.48
C MET A 160 9.48 -21.97 7.91
N ALA A 161 9.47 -23.29 8.09
CA ALA A 161 9.25 -23.93 9.41
C ALA A 161 10.16 -23.39 10.51
N LYS A 162 11.48 -23.21 10.24
CA LYS A 162 12.43 -22.64 11.20
C LYS A 162 12.10 -21.20 11.60
N VAL A 163 11.64 -20.37 10.65
CA VAL A 163 11.28 -18.96 10.89
C VAL A 163 10.00 -18.88 11.71
N LEU A 164 8.99 -19.66 11.36
CA LEU A 164 7.73 -19.72 12.08
C LEU A 164 7.95 -20.16 13.54
N LYS A 165 8.70 -21.25 13.75
CA LYS A 165 9.05 -21.73 15.10
C LYS A 165 9.80 -20.66 15.91
N ARG A 166 10.84 -20.04 15.35
CA ARG A 166 11.64 -19.00 16.02
C ARG A 166 10.83 -17.79 16.45
N ARG A 167 9.77 -17.44 15.70
CA ARG A 167 8.89 -16.32 15.99
C ARG A 167 7.68 -16.69 16.83
N GLY A 168 7.55 -17.96 17.23
CA GLY A 168 6.38 -18.44 17.97
C GLY A 168 5.07 -18.33 17.18
N MET A 169 5.15 -18.47 15.85
CA MET A 169 3.99 -18.40 14.96
C MET A 169 3.35 -19.77 14.80
N ASN A 170 2.02 -19.81 14.89
CA ASN A 170 1.22 -21.00 14.60
C ASN A 170 0.65 -20.90 13.18
N ILE A 171 0.69 -21.97 12.41
CA ILE A 171 0.16 -22.01 11.04
C ILE A 171 -1.36 -21.81 10.98
N GLU A 172 -2.08 -22.08 12.06
CA GLU A 172 -3.53 -21.85 12.18
C GLU A 172 -3.87 -20.41 12.59
N GLN A 173 -2.89 -19.60 13.03
CA GLN A 173 -3.18 -18.22 13.40
C GLN A 173 -3.58 -17.41 12.17
N LYS A 174 -4.57 -16.52 12.37
CA LYS A 174 -5.02 -15.60 11.32
C LYS A 174 -4.09 -14.40 11.25
N VAL A 175 -3.85 -13.98 10.01
CA VAL A 175 -3.04 -12.79 9.68
C VAL A 175 -3.68 -12.05 8.51
N VAL A 176 -3.27 -10.81 8.31
CA VAL A 176 -3.57 -10.00 7.13
C VAL A 176 -2.25 -9.64 6.48
N ALA A 177 -2.02 -10.01 5.22
CA ALA A 177 -0.83 -9.61 4.50
C ALA A 177 -1.05 -8.27 3.76
N PRO A 178 0.01 -7.50 3.44
CA PRO A 178 -0.13 -6.32 2.60
C PRO A 178 -0.79 -6.62 1.24
N SER A 179 -0.50 -7.78 0.64
CA SER A 179 -1.13 -8.24 -0.59
C SER A 179 -2.63 -8.50 -0.45
N ASP A 180 -3.09 -9.01 0.70
CA ASP A 180 -4.53 -9.23 0.93
C ASP A 180 -5.30 -7.91 0.94
N LEU A 181 -4.70 -6.86 1.50
CA LEU A 181 -5.25 -5.51 1.46
C LEU A 181 -5.23 -4.94 0.04
N TYR A 182 -4.13 -5.12 -0.69
CA TYR A 182 -3.95 -4.58 -2.02
C TYR A 182 -4.93 -5.20 -3.03
N GLU A 183 -5.13 -6.53 -2.97
CA GLU A 183 -6.02 -7.31 -3.84
C GLU A 183 -7.47 -7.35 -3.34
N SER A 184 -7.80 -6.57 -2.33
CA SER A 184 -9.12 -6.54 -1.71
C SER A 184 -10.23 -6.28 -2.73
N ASP A 185 -11.32 -7.04 -2.62
CA ASP A 185 -12.54 -6.83 -3.41
C ASP A 185 -13.21 -5.47 -3.13
N TYR A 186 -12.87 -4.85 -2.01
CA TYR A 186 -13.31 -3.49 -1.70
C TYR A 186 -12.96 -2.49 -2.80
N PHE A 187 -11.80 -2.64 -3.45
CA PHE A 187 -11.30 -1.76 -4.51
C PHE A 187 -11.74 -2.14 -5.92
N LYS A 188 -12.50 -3.22 -6.07
CA LYS A 188 -13.03 -3.69 -7.36
C LYS A 188 -14.45 -3.21 -7.66
N ARG A 189 -15.04 -2.46 -6.73
CA ARG A 189 -16.43 -1.96 -6.81
C ARG A 189 -16.52 -0.61 -7.46
#